data_864e2e09c00475c0045bb720969a809e
#
_entry.id   864e2e09c00475c0045bb720969a809e
#
_cell.length_a   1.000
_cell.length_b   1.000
_cell.length_c   1.000
_cell.angle_alpha   90.00
_cell.angle_beta   90.00
_cell.angle_gamma   90.00
#
_symmetry.space_group_name_H-M   'P 1'
#
loop_
_entity.id
_entity.type
_entity.pdbx_description
1 polymer ?
#
loop_
_entity_poly.entity_id
_entity_poly.type
_entity_poly.pdbx_seq_one_letter_code
_entity_poly.pdbx_strand_id
1 'polypeptide(L)'
;MASQIIGIGTDIIECLRIAQMIERHGELFIRRVYTDHEIAYCSTKKAATQHYAGRWAAKEAVLKALGTGWVRGISWRDVEVRNKVGGAPTVALRGGAKEVLERSGISHMHISISHCRSHAIAYAIAEGDLQGN
;
A
#
# COMPACT_ATOMS: atom_id res chain seq x y z
N MET A 1 1.36 -11.34 25.71
CA MET A 1 1.43 -9.89 25.78
C MET A 1 0.35 -9.29 24.88
N ALA A 2 -0.26 -8.24 25.36
CA ALA A 2 -1.26 -7.57 24.55
C ALA A 2 -0.58 -6.85 23.40
N SER A 3 -1.16 -6.94 22.22
CA SER A 3 -0.66 -6.16 21.09
C SER A 3 -1.10 -4.71 21.22
N GLN A 4 -0.39 -3.84 20.54
CA GLN A 4 -0.67 -2.42 20.56
C GLN A 4 -0.41 -1.82 19.17
N ILE A 5 -0.92 -0.63 18.97
CA ILE A 5 -0.67 0.10 17.75
C ILE A 5 0.76 0.62 17.80
N ILE A 6 1.55 0.22 16.80
CA ILE A 6 2.95 0.63 16.68
C ILE A 6 3.10 1.81 15.74
N GLY A 7 2.27 1.86 14.69
CA GLY A 7 2.35 2.94 13.72
C GLY A 7 1.05 3.14 12.98
N ILE A 8 0.86 4.35 12.48
CA ILE A 8 -0.31 4.74 11.71
C ILE A 8 0.18 5.50 10.48
N GLY A 9 -0.44 5.22 9.34
CA GLY A 9 -0.14 5.94 8.11
C GLY A 9 -1.42 6.30 7.39
N THR A 10 -1.39 7.41 6.69
CA THR A 10 -2.48 7.81 5.81
C THR A 10 -1.90 8.49 4.59
N ASP A 11 -2.61 8.38 3.48
CA ASP A 11 -2.23 9.06 2.26
C ASP A 11 -3.47 9.39 1.45
N ILE A 12 -3.41 10.49 0.74
CA ILE A 12 -4.44 10.91 -0.21
C ILE A 12 -3.76 11.30 -1.51
N ILE A 13 -4.35 10.87 -2.63
CA ILE A 13 -3.80 11.15 -3.95
C ILE A 13 -4.93 11.53 -4.90
N GLU A 14 -4.69 12.52 -5.75
CA GLU A 14 -5.61 12.84 -6.83
C GLU A 14 -5.51 11.77 -7.91
N CYS A 15 -6.65 11.23 -8.32
CA CYS A 15 -6.67 10.21 -9.38
C CYS A 15 -6.06 10.75 -10.68
N LEU A 16 -6.23 12.06 -10.93
CA LEU A 16 -5.65 12.69 -12.12
C LEU A 16 -4.12 12.57 -12.16
N ARG A 17 -3.46 12.64 -11.02
CA ARG A 17 -2.00 12.49 -10.98
C ARG A 17 -1.57 11.10 -11.41
N ILE A 18 -2.31 10.08 -10.97
CA ILE A 18 -2.03 8.70 -11.40
C ILE A 18 -2.31 8.53 -12.88
N ALA A 19 -3.43 9.10 -13.37
CA ALA A 19 -3.75 9.07 -14.79
C ALA A 19 -2.63 9.70 -15.62
N GLN A 20 -2.09 10.83 -15.18
CA GLN A 20 -1.01 11.52 -15.87
C GLN A 20 0.28 10.70 -15.88
N MET A 21 0.60 10.02 -14.78
CA MET A 21 1.78 9.16 -14.71
C MET A 21 1.65 7.97 -15.66
N ILE A 22 0.47 7.37 -15.73
CA ILE A 22 0.20 6.26 -16.63
C ILE A 22 0.28 6.73 -18.10
N GLU A 23 -0.32 7.87 -18.40
CA GLU A 23 -0.29 8.43 -19.74
C GLU A 23 1.14 8.76 -20.18
N ARG A 24 1.91 9.36 -19.30
CA ARG A 24 3.25 9.85 -19.61
C ARG A 24 4.29 8.73 -19.70
N HIS A 25 4.20 7.72 -18.84
CA HIS A 25 5.21 6.69 -18.71
C HIS A 25 4.71 5.27 -19.01
N GLY A 26 3.39 5.08 -19.11
CA GLY A 26 2.81 3.80 -19.49
C GLY A 26 3.24 2.65 -18.61
N GLU A 27 3.64 1.55 -19.25
CA GLU A 27 4.01 0.33 -18.55
C GLU A 27 5.22 0.48 -17.64
N LEU A 28 6.13 1.41 -17.95
CA LEU A 28 7.28 1.65 -17.08
C LEU A 28 6.83 2.06 -15.68
N PHE A 29 5.86 2.97 -15.60
CA PHE A 29 5.30 3.39 -14.32
C PHE A 29 4.55 2.24 -13.65
N ILE A 30 3.65 1.62 -14.39
CA ILE A 30 2.77 0.57 -13.85
C ILE A 30 3.59 -0.58 -13.29
N ARG A 31 4.58 -1.08 -14.03
CA ARG A 31 5.37 -2.22 -13.60
C ARG A 31 6.36 -1.89 -12.49
N ARG A 32 6.77 -0.64 -12.39
CA ARG A 32 7.65 -0.21 -11.29
C ARG A 32 6.91 -0.17 -9.96
N VAL A 33 5.67 0.27 -9.98
CA VAL A 33 4.89 0.53 -8.76
C VAL A 33 4.05 -0.67 -8.34
N TYR A 34 3.41 -1.33 -9.29
CA TYR A 34 2.39 -2.34 -8.99
C TYR A 34 2.90 -3.75 -9.29
N THR A 35 2.48 -4.70 -8.45
CA THR A 35 2.78 -6.11 -8.69
C THR A 35 1.90 -6.65 -9.80
N ASP A 36 2.26 -7.82 -10.33
CA ASP A 36 1.46 -8.46 -11.36
C ASP A 36 0.03 -8.73 -10.88
N HIS A 37 -0.12 -9.09 -9.61
CA HIS A 37 -1.43 -9.31 -9.00
C HIS A 37 -2.27 -8.03 -9.01
N GLU A 38 -1.66 -6.91 -8.62
CA GLU A 38 -2.33 -5.61 -8.59
C GLU A 38 -2.72 -5.15 -9.99
N ILE A 39 -1.84 -5.36 -10.96
CA ILE A 39 -2.11 -4.99 -12.36
C ILE A 39 -3.29 -5.80 -12.89
N ALA A 40 -3.30 -7.12 -12.65
CA ALA A 40 -4.39 -7.98 -13.08
C ALA A 40 -5.73 -7.53 -12.50
N TYR A 41 -5.73 -7.12 -11.23
CA TYR A 41 -6.94 -6.64 -10.59
C TYR A 41 -7.41 -5.31 -11.15
N CYS A 42 -6.51 -4.33 -11.19
CA CYS A 42 -6.87 -2.95 -11.56
C CYS A 42 -7.23 -2.82 -13.04
N SER A 43 -6.47 -3.48 -13.92
CA SER A 43 -6.62 -3.30 -15.36
C SER A 43 -7.96 -3.79 -15.90
N THR A 44 -8.62 -4.69 -15.18
CA THR A 44 -9.93 -5.22 -15.61
C THR A 44 -11.09 -4.38 -15.11
N LYS A 45 -10.84 -3.39 -14.27
CA LYS A 45 -11.90 -2.57 -13.69
C LYS A 45 -12.28 -1.43 -14.62
N LYS A 46 -13.56 -1.09 -14.63
CA LYS A 46 -14.07 0.02 -15.43
C LYS A 46 -13.40 1.34 -15.02
N ALA A 47 -13.24 1.56 -13.72
CA ALA A 47 -12.55 2.73 -13.19
C ALA A 47 -11.12 2.37 -12.80
N ALA A 48 -10.34 1.84 -13.73
CA ALA A 48 -9.00 1.33 -13.47
C ALA A 48 -8.11 2.36 -12.75
N THR A 49 -8.13 3.62 -13.19
CA THR A 49 -7.31 4.66 -12.60
C THR A 49 -7.60 4.85 -11.12
N GLN A 50 -8.87 4.81 -10.72
CA GLN A 50 -9.23 4.94 -9.31
C GLN A 50 -8.67 3.76 -8.49
N HIS A 51 -8.69 2.57 -9.05
CA HIS A 51 -8.14 1.39 -8.37
C HIS A 51 -6.62 1.46 -8.26
N TYR A 52 -5.94 1.92 -9.30
CA TYR A 52 -4.50 2.15 -9.22
C TYR A 52 -4.17 3.24 -8.19
N ALA A 53 -4.95 4.31 -8.16
CA ALA A 53 -4.74 5.38 -7.19
C ALA A 53 -4.94 4.88 -5.75
N GLY A 54 -5.96 4.04 -5.52
CA GLY A 54 -6.19 3.45 -4.22
C GLY A 54 -5.03 2.60 -3.74
N ARG A 55 -4.45 1.80 -4.64
CA ARG A 55 -3.29 0.98 -4.30
C ARG A 55 -2.04 1.81 -4.06
N TRP A 56 -1.86 2.88 -4.84
CA TRP A 56 -0.77 3.84 -4.60
C TRP A 56 -0.87 4.40 -3.18
N ALA A 57 -2.06 4.92 -2.83
CA ALA A 57 -2.28 5.51 -1.51
C ALA A 57 -2.04 4.49 -0.39
N ALA A 58 -2.47 3.24 -0.59
CA ALA A 58 -2.25 2.18 0.39
C ALA A 58 -0.76 1.89 0.59
N LYS A 59 0.02 1.84 -0.49
CA LYS A 59 1.48 1.62 -0.38
C LYS A 59 2.14 2.75 0.40
N GLU A 60 1.77 4.00 0.10
CA GLU A 60 2.29 5.16 0.83
C GLU A 60 1.90 5.10 2.32
N ALA A 61 0.64 4.79 2.61
CA ALA A 61 0.15 4.70 3.98
C ALA A 61 0.89 3.62 4.77
N VAL A 62 1.14 2.46 4.15
CA VAL A 62 1.88 1.37 4.77
C VAL A 62 3.30 1.81 5.12
N LEU A 63 3.98 2.49 4.22
CA LEU A 63 5.34 2.96 4.46
C LEU A 63 5.38 3.98 5.60
N LYS A 64 4.37 4.84 5.70
CA LYS A 64 4.25 5.77 6.82
C LYS A 64 4.01 5.04 8.13
N ALA A 65 3.18 3.99 8.12
CA ALA A 65 2.93 3.19 9.32
C ALA A 65 4.18 2.43 9.76
N LEU A 66 5.02 2.00 8.82
CA LEU A 66 6.31 1.37 9.13
C LEU A 66 7.31 2.39 9.70
N GLY A 67 7.10 3.67 9.44
CA GLY A 67 7.95 4.74 9.97
C GLY A 67 9.20 5.02 9.15
N THR A 68 9.35 4.39 8.00
CA THR A 68 10.58 4.51 7.21
C THR A 68 10.44 5.41 5.99
N GLY A 69 9.22 5.51 5.43
CA GLY A 69 9.05 6.08 4.10
C GLY A 69 9.77 5.22 3.05
N TRP A 70 10.01 5.79 1.90
CA TRP A 70 10.73 5.11 0.82
C TRP A 70 12.22 5.27 1.03
N VAL A 71 12.85 4.23 1.58
CA VAL A 71 14.27 4.23 1.85
C VAL A 71 14.95 3.15 1.02
N ARG A 72 16.30 3.19 1.01
CA ARG A 72 17.11 2.23 0.28
C ARG A 72 16.75 0.80 0.69
N GLY A 73 16.55 -0.04 -0.30
CA GLY A 73 16.21 -1.44 -0.07
C GLY A 73 14.74 -1.74 -0.04
N ILE A 74 13.89 -0.72 -0.11
CA ILE A 74 12.44 -0.90 -0.19
C ILE A 74 11.94 -0.50 -1.57
N SER A 75 11.26 -1.41 -2.23
CA SER A 75 10.67 -1.21 -3.55
C SER A 75 9.16 -1.07 -3.42
N TRP A 76 8.54 -0.34 -4.35
CA TRP A 76 7.08 -0.24 -4.42
C TRP A 76 6.40 -1.61 -4.45
N ARG A 77 6.99 -2.57 -5.16
CA ARG A 77 6.44 -3.91 -5.32
C ARG A 77 6.62 -4.78 -4.09
N ASP A 78 7.35 -4.31 -3.10
CA ASP A 78 7.47 -5.00 -1.81
C ASP A 78 6.19 -4.92 -0.99
N VAL A 79 5.29 -4.00 -1.33
CA VAL A 79 4.00 -3.82 -0.67
C VAL A 79 2.91 -4.17 -1.68
N GLU A 80 2.26 -5.30 -1.48
CA GLU A 80 1.22 -5.76 -2.40
C GLU A 80 -0.15 -5.70 -1.75
N VAL A 81 -1.07 -4.98 -2.38
CA VAL A 81 -2.46 -4.89 -1.93
C VAL A 81 -3.25 -6.03 -2.54
N ARG A 82 -3.98 -6.75 -1.70
CA ARG A 82 -4.86 -7.85 -2.10
C ARG A 82 -6.25 -7.62 -1.52
N ASN A 83 -7.19 -8.41 -1.98
CA ASN A 83 -8.56 -8.36 -1.45
C ASN A 83 -8.92 -9.72 -0.88
N LYS A 84 -9.54 -9.72 0.30
CA LYS A 84 -10.12 -10.93 0.89
C LYS A 84 -11.35 -11.33 0.09
N VAL A 85 -11.83 -12.55 0.32
CA VAL A 85 -13.03 -13.06 -0.35
C VAL A 85 -14.20 -12.11 -0.23
N GLY A 86 -14.39 -11.46 0.91
CA GLY A 86 -15.46 -10.49 1.12
C GLY A 86 -15.21 -9.10 0.51
N GLY A 87 -14.08 -8.91 -0.15
CA GLY A 87 -13.73 -7.64 -0.79
C GLY A 87 -12.86 -6.70 0.02
N ALA A 88 -12.69 -6.93 1.31
CA ALA A 88 -11.88 -6.07 2.17
C ALA A 88 -10.41 -6.11 1.75
N PRO A 89 -9.74 -4.95 1.69
CA PRO A 89 -8.33 -4.94 1.30
C PRO A 89 -7.44 -5.50 2.41
N THR A 90 -6.37 -6.14 1.98
CA THR A 90 -5.31 -6.62 2.86
C THR A 90 -3.99 -6.37 2.16
N VAL A 91 -2.89 -6.50 2.89
CA VAL A 91 -1.57 -6.22 2.34
C VAL A 91 -0.61 -7.34 2.67
N ALA A 92 0.23 -7.69 1.71
CA ALA A 92 1.34 -8.62 1.90
C ALA A 92 2.64 -7.86 1.67
N LEU A 93 3.59 -8.03 2.57
CA LEU A 93 4.89 -7.40 2.46
C LEU A 93 5.97 -8.44 2.16
N ARG A 94 6.97 -8.01 1.38
CA ARG A 94 8.14 -8.84 1.08
C ARG A 94 9.38 -7.95 0.99
N GLY A 95 10.55 -8.57 0.80
CA GLY A 95 11.80 -7.84 0.63
C GLY A 95 12.11 -6.91 1.78
N GLY A 96 12.61 -5.73 1.46
CA GLY A 96 13.00 -4.74 2.46
C GLY A 96 11.86 -4.29 3.36
N ALA A 97 10.67 -4.17 2.81
CA ALA A 97 9.49 -3.79 3.61
C ALA A 97 9.18 -4.85 4.67
N LYS A 98 9.28 -6.13 4.30
CA LYS A 98 9.04 -7.22 5.25
C LYS A 98 10.09 -7.24 6.35
N GLU A 99 11.35 -6.96 6.01
CA GLU A 99 12.42 -6.89 7.01
C GLU A 99 12.16 -5.81 8.05
N VAL A 100 11.71 -4.64 7.61
CA VAL A 100 11.36 -3.55 8.52
C VAL A 100 10.19 -3.95 9.41
N LEU A 101 9.17 -4.54 8.82
CA LEU A 101 7.99 -5.00 9.55
C LEU A 101 8.39 -5.95 10.69
N GLU A 102 9.23 -6.93 10.39
CA GLU A 102 9.66 -7.93 11.37
C GLU A 102 10.52 -7.31 12.46
N ARG A 103 11.48 -6.47 12.09
CA ARG A 103 12.34 -5.80 13.06
C ARG A 103 11.58 -4.89 14.00
N SER A 104 10.48 -4.33 13.52
CA SER A 104 9.67 -3.40 14.31
C SER A 104 8.70 -4.08 15.26
N GLY A 105 8.63 -5.41 15.24
CA GLY A 105 7.70 -6.15 16.08
C GLY A 105 6.26 -6.11 15.61
N ILE A 106 6.05 -5.73 14.36
CA ILE A 106 4.71 -5.64 13.76
C ILE A 106 4.24 -7.04 13.38
N SER A 107 3.10 -7.45 13.90
CA SER A 107 2.50 -8.76 13.58
C SER A 107 1.38 -8.65 12.56
N HIS A 108 0.72 -7.49 12.49
CA HIS A 108 -0.38 -7.27 11.55
C HIS A 108 -0.31 -5.87 10.97
N MET A 109 -0.55 -5.77 9.67
CA MET A 109 -0.69 -4.49 8.99
C MET A 109 -2.10 -4.43 8.44
N HIS A 110 -2.92 -3.55 9.03
CA HIS A 110 -4.30 -3.36 8.61
C HIS A 110 -4.37 -2.20 7.64
N ILE A 111 -5.16 -2.32 6.58
CA ILE A 111 -5.35 -1.21 5.66
C ILE A 111 -6.83 -1.00 5.36
N SER A 112 -7.14 0.22 4.99
CA SER A 112 -8.46 0.59 4.49
C SER A 112 -8.26 1.55 3.33
N ILE A 113 -9.04 1.38 2.27
CA ILE A 113 -8.93 2.19 1.06
C ILE A 113 -10.31 2.72 0.71
N SER A 114 -10.36 3.99 0.35
CA SER A 114 -11.59 4.60 -0.15
C SER A 114 -11.24 5.45 -1.34
N HIS A 115 -12.13 5.52 -2.33
CA HIS A 115 -11.90 6.37 -3.48
C HIS A 115 -13.21 6.88 -4.05
N CYS A 116 -13.10 7.98 -4.74
CA CYS A 116 -14.15 8.56 -5.53
C CYS A 116 -13.55 8.91 -6.89
N ARG A 117 -14.31 9.64 -7.69
CA ARG A 117 -13.84 10.01 -9.03
C ARG A 117 -12.54 10.81 -8.99
N SER A 118 -12.39 11.72 -8.02
CA SER A 118 -11.28 12.66 -7.98
C SER A 118 -10.10 12.21 -7.12
N HIS A 119 -10.35 11.45 -6.05
CA HIS A 119 -9.31 11.15 -5.06
C HIS A 119 -9.39 9.71 -4.57
N ALA A 120 -8.24 9.21 -4.12
CA ALA A 120 -8.17 7.98 -3.37
C ALA A 120 -7.46 8.27 -2.04
N ILE A 121 -7.91 7.62 -0.99
CA ILE A 121 -7.34 7.76 0.34
C ILE A 121 -7.11 6.37 0.92
N ALA A 122 -6.08 6.23 1.73
CA ALA A 122 -5.82 4.99 2.42
C ALA A 122 -5.33 5.25 3.83
N TYR A 123 -5.63 4.32 4.71
CA TYR A 123 -5.11 4.28 6.06
C TYR A 123 -4.39 2.96 6.26
N ALA A 124 -3.34 2.98 7.07
CA ALA A 124 -2.65 1.77 7.48
C ALA A 124 -2.40 1.84 8.99
N ILE A 125 -2.63 0.71 9.65
CA ILE A 125 -2.41 0.60 11.09
C ILE A 125 -1.51 -0.61 11.30
N ALA A 126 -0.34 -0.36 11.89
CA ALA A 126 0.61 -1.41 12.25
C ALA A 126 0.38 -1.79 13.70
N GLU A 127 0.07 -3.05 13.90
CA GLU A 127 -0.20 -3.61 15.22
C GLU A 127 0.83 -4.67 15.55
N GLY A 128 1.29 -4.70 16.80
CA GLY A 128 2.27 -5.70 17.20
C GLY A 128 2.66 -5.55 18.64
N ASP A 129 3.83 -6.07 18.96
CA ASP A 129 4.34 -6.11 20.31
C ASP A 129 5.71 -5.42 20.35
N LEU A 130 5.81 -4.39 21.17
CA LEU A 130 7.05 -3.64 21.36
C LEU A 130 7.93 -4.20 22.47
N GLN A 131 7.68 -5.43 22.90
CA GLN A 131 8.46 -5.99 24.00
C GLN A 131 9.95 -6.07 23.67
N GLY A 132 10.76 -6.11 24.70
CA GLY A 132 12.19 -6.28 24.56
C GLY A 132 12.97 -5.01 24.31
N ASN A 133 12.32 -3.90 24.42
CA ASN A 133 12.98 -2.60 24.26
C ASN A 133 13.50 -2.05 25.57
#